data_7ed1499564c60bd4c25eb587f722006b
#
_entry.id   7ed1499564c60bd4c25eb587f722006b
#
_cell.length_a   1.000
_cell.length_b   1.000
_cell.length_c   1.000
_cell.angle_alpha   90.00
_cell.angle_beta   90.00
_cell.angle_gamma   90.00
#
_symmetry.space_group_name_H-M   'P 1'
#
loop_
_entity.id
_entity.type
_entity.pdbx_description
1 polymer ?
#
loop_
_entity_poly.entity_id
_entity_poly.type
_entity_poly.pdbx_seq_one_letter_code
_entity_poly.pdbx_strand_id
1 'polypeptide(L)'
;MIEMKDGKKILVTPVSAEDLKDIKIGDIIYLSGSLTTCRDVAHRRVVEEGREIPVDVRNNAILHAGPIIRPLENDRFEMVSVGPTTSMRMEKFEYEFVKTTGVRVIVGKGGMKEQTAAACREFGCIHVVIPAGCAVVAAVAVEEIERAEWRDLGMPETLWNCRVREFGPLIVSIDSRGRNYFEENKIEYNKKKDEQIEKISAQVRFIK
;
A
#
# COMPACT_ATOMS: atom_id res chain seq x y z
N MET A 1 8.65 -14.97 2.38
CA MET A 1 8.60 -16.19 1.53
C MET A 1 7.43 -16.08 0.56
N ILE A 2 7.58 -16.51 -0.70
CA ILE A 2 6.50 -16.53 -1.69
C ILE A 2 5.96 -17.95 -1.82
N GLU A 3 4.66 -18.12 -1.71
CA GLU A 3 3.96 -19.40 -1.87
C GLU A 3 3.03 -19.35 -3.08
N MET A 4 2.95 -20.45 -3.82
CA MET A 4 1.95 -20.63 -4.88
C MET A 4 0.87 -21.58 -4.39
N LYS A 5 -0.37 -21.07 -4.26
CA LYS A 5 -1.52 -21.83 -3.78
C LYS A 5 -2.76 -21.48 -4.58
N ASP A 6 -3.43 -22.48 -5.12
CA ASP A 6 -4.67 -22.33 -5.92
C ASP A 6 -4.56 -21.26 -7.02
N GLY A 7 -3.39 -21.20 -7.68
CA GLY A 7 -3.09 -20.22 -8.73
C GLY A 7 -2.79 -18.79 -8.21
N LYS A 8 -2.80 -18.57 -6.91
CA LYS A 8 -2.45 -17.30 -6.26
C LYS A 8 -0.97 -17.26 -5.89
N LYS A 9 -0.33 -16.11 -6.11
CA LYS A 9 1.00 -15.79 -5.59
C LYS A 9 0.82 -15.14 -4.21
N ILE A 10 1.12 -15.87 -3.14
CA ILE A 10 0.94 -15.41 -1.77
C ILE A 10 2.30 -14.99 -1.21
N LEU A 11 2.39 -13.76 -0.75
CA LEU A 11 3.55 -13.22 -0.06
C LEU A 11 3.31 -13.31 1.45
N VAL A 12 4.14 -14.10 2.14
CA VAL A 12 4.00 -14.29 3.59
C VAL A 12 5.05 -13.46 4.32
N THR A 13 4.59 -12.48 5.11
CA THR A 13 5.47 -11.64 5.94
C THR A 13 5.91 -12.39 7.21
N PRO A 14 7.13 -12.11 7.72
CA PRO A 14 8.12 -11.15 7.22
C PRO A 14 8.80 -11.62 5.92
N VAL A 15 9.17 -10.64 5.06
CA VAL A 15 9.82 -10.88 3.77
C VAL A 15 11.14 -10.13 3.68
N SER A 16 12.12 -10.75 3.05
CA SER A 16 13.41 -10.13 2.75
C SER A 16 13.35 -9.35 1.41
N ALA A 17 14.34 -8.49 1.17
CA ALA A 17 14.52 -7.87 -0.14
C ALA A 17 14.75 -8.92 -1.26
N GLU A 18 15.39 -10.06 -0.93
CA GLU A 18 15.61 -11.16 -1.86
C GLU A 18 14.31 -11.81 -2.32
N ASP A 19 13.36 -12.02 -1.39
CA ASP A 19 12.03 -12.57 -1.72
C ASP A 19 11.25 -11.69 -2.73
N LEU A 20 11.57 -10.40 -2.83
CA LEU A 20 10.86 -9.44 -3.67
C LEU A 20 11.47 -9.24 -5.06
N LYS A 21 12.67 -9.78 -5.33
CA LYS A 21 13.41 -9.54 -6.59
C LYS A 21 12.70 -10.01 -7.85
N ASP A 22 11.93 -11.10 -7.74
CA ASP A 22 11.22 -11.70 -8.87
C ASP A 22 9.79 -11.19 -9.02
N ILE A 23 9.34 -10.32 -8.11
CA ILE A 23 8.05 -9.64 -8.21
C ILE A 23 8.22 -8.45 -9.15
N LYS A 24 7.29 -8.32 -10.11
CA LYS A 24 7.33 -7.30 -11.16
C LYS A 24 6.07 -6.45 -11.12
N ILE A 25 6.18 -5.23 -11.64
CA ILE A 25 5.01 -4.38 -11.87
C ILE A 25 3.93 -5.12 -12.67
N GLY A 26 2.67 -4.95 -12.27
CA GLY A 26 1.52 -5.64 -12.86
C GLY A 26 1.25 -7.04 -12.30
N ASP A 27 2.17 -7.64 -11.52
CA ASP A 27 1.90 -8.91 -10.85
C ASP A 27 0.72 -8.74 -9.87
N ILE A 28 -0.10 -9.78 -9.76
CA ILE A 28 -1.16 -9.88 -8.76
C ILE A 28 -0.66 -10.78 -7.64
N ILE A 29 -0.63 -10.24 -6.43
CA ILE A 29 -0.22 -10.96 -5.23
C ILE A 29 -1.30 -10.91 -4.16
N TYR A 30 -1.19 -11.79 -3.19
CA TYR A 30 -1.96 -11.80 -1.95
C TYR A 30 -0.99 -11.74 -0.77
N LEU A 31 -1.39 -11.12 0.34
CA LEU A 31 -0.56 -10.97 1.52
C LEU A 31 -1.09 -11.82 2.66
N SER A 32 -0.20 -12.57 3.33
CA SER A 32 -0.49 -13.23 4.60
C SER A 32 0.56 -12.86 5.65
N GLY A 33 0.17 -12.89 6.93
CA GLY A 33 1.04 -12.53 8.04
C GLY A 33 0.76 -11.13 8.61
N SER A 34 1.78 -10.36 8.96
CA SER A 34 1.64 -9.07 9.63
C SER A 34 1.39 -7.92 8.64
N LEU A 35 0.35 -7.14 8.91
CA LEU A 35 -0.02 -5.92 8.18
C LEU A 35 -0.44 -4.83 9.18
N THR A 36 0.24 -3.69 9.16
CA THR A 36 -0.05 -2.57 10.07
C THR A 36 -0.67 -1.40 9.32
N THR A 37 -1.82 -0.88 9.77
CA THR A 37 -2.35 0.37 9.20
C THR A 37 -1.43 1.53 9.57
N CYS A 38 -1.06 2.34 8.59
CA CYS A 38 -0.16 3.47 8.79
C CYS A 38 -0.42 4.52 7.72
N ARG A 39 -0.78 5.74 8.13
CA ARG A 39 -1.09 6.81 7.19
C ARG A 39 -0.49 8.15 7.63
N ASP A 40 -1.05 9.27 7.19
CA ASP A 40 -0.47 10.62 7.21
C ASP A 40 0.22 11.00 8.53
N VAL A 41 -0.49 10.93 9.64
CA VAL A 41 0.04 11.41 10.93
C VAL A 41 1.10 10.47 11.48
N ALA A 42 0.92 9.16 11.29
CA ALA A 42 1.91 8.17 11.69
C ALA A 42 3.23 8.33 10.92
N HIS A 43 3.16 8.52 9.58
CA HIS A 43 4.35 8.83 8.77
C HIS A 43 5.04 10.11 9.25
N ARG A 44 4.29 11.16 9.51
CA ARG A 44 4.83 12.42 10.02
C ARG A 44 5.53 12.26 11.36
N ARG A 45 4.95 11.48 12.29
CA ARG A 45 5.58 11.20 13.59
C ARG A 45 6.94 10.53 13.46
N VAL A 46 7.05 9.58 12.52
CA VAL A 46 8.33 8.90 12.28
C VAL A 46 9.34 9.84 11.62
N VAL A 47 8.93 10.51 10.51
CA VAL A 47 9.87 11.22 9.64
C VAL A 47 10.18 12.64 10.13
N GLU A 48 9.16 13.41 10.56
CA GLU A 48 9.34 14.80 10.97
C GLU A 48 9.63 14.94 12.47
N GLU A 49 9.01 14.10 13.30
CA GLU A 49 9.17 14.16 14.76
C GLU A 49 10.25 13.19 15.27
N GLY A 50 10.79 12.32 14.41
CA GLY A 50 11.85 11.35 14.75
C GLY A 50 11.41 10.31 15.80
N ARG A 51 10.11 10.03 15.93
CA ARG A 51 9.60 9.05 16.90
C ARG A 51 9.79 7.64 16.39
N GLU A 52 10.29 6.78 17.25
CA GLU A 52 10.34 5.34 16.96
C GLU A 52 8.93 4.76 16.82
N ILE A 53 8.71 3.97 15.76
CA ILE A 53 7.42 3.29 15.55
C ILE A 53 7.27 2.15 16.56
N PRO A 54 6.17 2.11 17.36
CA PRO A 54 6.04 1.18 18.48
C PRO A 54 5.62 -0.24 18.08
N VAL A 55 5.50 -0.51 16.78
CA VAL A 55 5.21 -1.83 16.20
C VAL A 55 6.35 -2.26 15.29
N ASP A 56 6.65 -3.55 15.25
CA ASP A 56 7.68 -4.06 14.34
C ASP A 56 7.12 -4.17 12.92
N VAL A 57 7.46 -3.18 12.10
CA VAL A 57 7.14 -3.18 10.66
C VAL A 57 8.33 -3.58 9.79
N ARG A 58 9.50 -3.85 10.37
CA ARG A 58 10.69 -4.28 9.64
C ARG A 58 10.42 -5.61 8.96
N ASN A 59 10.69 -5.64 7.64
CA ASN A 59 10.40 -6.79 6.79
C ASN A 59 8.90 -7.18 6.70
N ASN A 60 8.01 -6.35 7.23
CA ASN A 60 6.57 -6.54 7.22
C ASN A 60 5.88 -5.60 6.24
N ALA A 61 4.56 -5.56 6.28
CA ALA A 61 3.73 -4.75 5.42
C ALA A 61 3.04 -3.61 6.20
N ILE A 62 2.88 -2.47 5.54
CA ILE A 62 2.00 -1.39 5.99
C ILE A 62 0.84 -1.20 5.01
N LEU A 63 -0.27 -0.69 5.51
CA LEU A 63 -1.47 -0.35 4.74
C LEU A 63 -1.82 1.12 4.95
N HIS A 64 -1.84 1.88 3.88
CA HIS A 64 -2.33 3.26 3.87
C HIS A 64 -3.86 3.26 4.00
N ALA A 65 -4.35 3.11 5.21
CA ALA A 65 -5.78 3.07 5.50
C ALA A 65 -6.10 3.64 6.89
N GLY A 66 -7.33 4.15 7.01
CA GLY A 66 -7.94 4.44 8.32
C GLY A 66 -9.17 3.54 8.45
N PRO A 67 -9.12 2.49 9.28
CA PRO A 67 -10.19 1.53 9.40
C PRO A 67 -11.35 2.01 10.27
N ILE A 68 -12.46 1.28 10.21
CA ILE A 68 -13.52 1.32 11.20
C ILE A 68 -13.35 0.09 12.10
N ILE A 69 -13.15 0.35 13.38
CA ILE A 69 -12.89 -0.66 14.40
C ILE A 69 -14.04 -0.69 15.40
N ARG A 70 -14.47 -1.88 15.77
CA ARG A 70 -15.38 -2.13 16.88
C ARG A 70 -14.57 -2.57 18.09
N PRO A 71 -14.60 -1.81 19.21
CA PRO A 71 -14.03 -2.28 20.47
C PRO A 71 -14.84 -3.47 20.99
N LEU A 72 -14.15 -4.45 21.52
CA LEU A 72 -14.70 -5.63 22.19
C LEU A 72 -14.26 -5.62 23.66
N GLU A 73 -14.74 -6.58 24.43
CA GLU A 73 -14.30 -6.78 25.80
C GLU A 73 -12.81 -7.18 25.88
N ASN A 74 -12.17 -6.90 27.02
CA ASN A 74 -10.77 -7.22 27.32
C ASN A 74 -9.76 -6.61 26.32
N ASP A 75 -9.96 -5.34 25.95
CA ASP A 75 -9.10 -4.56 25.03
C ASP A 75 -8.85 -5.29 23.68
N ARG A 76 -9.81 -6.08 23.24
CA ARG A 76 -9.83 -6.69 21.90
C ARG A 76 -10.56 -5.80 20.91
N PHE A 77 -10.31 -6.02 19.64
CA PHE A 77 -10.83 -5.20 18.56
C PHE A 77 -11.27 -6.06 17.38
N GLU A 78 -12.30 -5.61 16.68
CA GLU A 78 -12.78 -6.21 15.44
C GLU A 78 -12.63 -5.22 14.29
N MET A 79 -12.07 -5.67 13.17
CA MET A 79 -12.00 -4.91 11.92
C MET A 79 -13.34 -4.95 11.21
N VAL A 80 -14.12 -3.87 11.29
CA VAL A 80 -15.43 -3.78 10.61
C VAL A 80 -15.26 -3.47 9.14
N SER A 81 -14.41 -2.51 8.81
CA SER A 81 -14.04 -2.21 7.45
C SER A 81 -12.65 -1.59 7.37
N VAL A 82 -11.92 -1.86 6.29
CA VAL A 82 -10.61 -1.27 6.01
C VAL A 82 -10.47 -0.95 4.53
N GLY A 83 -10.62 0.33 4.20
CA GLY A 83 -10.46 0.82 2.84
C GLY A 83 -9.20 1.67 2.70
N PRO A 84 -8.46 1.52 1.59
CA PRO A 84 -7.22 2.26 1.40
C PRO A 84 -7.49 3.75 1.20
N THR A 85 -6.62 4.59 1.78
CA THR A 85 -6.57 6.02 1.49
C THR A 85 -5.61 6.31 0.32
N THR A 86 -5.66 7.51 -0.24
CA THR A 86 -4.79 7.92 -1.35
C THR A 86 -3.33 7.96 -0.90
N SER A 87 -2.52 7.05 -1.43
CA SER A 87 -1.11 6.87 -1.07
C SER A 87 -0.23 8.07 -1.41
N MET A 88 -0.57 8.82 -2.46
CA MET A 88 0.17 10.01 -2.89
C MET A 88 0.37 11.06 -1.77
N ARG A 89 -0.46 11.05 -0.73
CA ARG A 89 -0.29 11.97 0.41
C ARG A 89 0.95 11.65 1.24
N MET A 90 1.35 10.37 1.28
CA MET A 90 2.54 9.89 1.99
C MET A 90 3.81 9.99 1.15
N GLU A 91 3.72 10.24 -0.16
CA GLU A 91 4.85 10.28 -1.08
C GLU A 91 6.07 11.07 -0.55
N LYS A 92 5.83 12.24 0.05
CA LYS A 92 6.90 13.08 0.58
C LYS A 92 7.64 12.50 1.78
N PHE A 93 7.05 11.50 2.44
CA PHE A 93 7.61 10.85 3.61
C PHE A 93 8.20 9.48 3.30
N GLU A 94 7.75 8.84 2.21
CA GLU A 94 7.88 7.41 2.00
C GLU A 94 9.34 6.95 1.95
N TYR A 95 10.22 7.73 1.30
CA TYR A 95 11.64 7.38 1.22
C TYR A 95 12.28 7.28 2.63
N GLU A 96 12.17 8.33 3.44
CA GLU A 96 12.75 8.34 4.79
C GLU A 96 12.02 7.36 5.73
N PHE A 97 10.71 7.17 5.54
CA PHE A 97 9.95 6.19 6.30
C PHE A 97 10.44 4.77 6.06
N VAL A 98 10.59 4.36 4.80
CA VAL A 98 11.12 3.02 4.43
C VAL A 98 12.54 2.83 4.95
N LYS A 99 13.40 3.84 4.77
CA LYS A 99 14.79 3.83 5.25
C LYS A 99 14.87 3.61 6.76
N THR A 100 14.04 4.33 7.51
CA THR A 100 14.05 4.29 8.98
C THR A 100 13.44 3.00 9.52
N THR A 101 12.31 2.56 8.96
CA THR A 101 11.53 1.45 9.51
C THR A 101 11.92 0.08 8.95
N GLY A 102 12.45 0.05 7.72
CA GLY A 102 12.78 -1.20 7.02
C GLY A 102 11.55 -1.98 6.55
N VAL A 103 10.39 -1.31 6.38
CA VAL A 103 9.20 -1.92 5.79
C VAL A 103 9.48 -2.41 4.37
N ARG A 104 8.85 -3.53 3.96
CA ARG A 104 9.09 -4.16 2.66
C ARG A 104 7.90 -4.10 1.71
N VAL A 105 6.69 -4.05 2.23
CA VAL A 105 5.47 -4.01 1.41
C VAL A 105 4.62 -2.82 1.82
N ILE A 106 4.37 -1.94 0.88
CA ILE A 106 3.53 -0.75 1.07
C ILE A 106 2.23 -0.98 0.32
N VAL A 107 1.13 -1.18 1.04
CA VAL A 107 -0.19 -1.40 0.46
C VAL A 107 -0.97 -0.09 0.45
N GLY A 108 -1.49 0.32 -0.70
CA GLY A 108 -2.20 1.58 -0.79
C GLY A 108 -3.23 1.67 -1.90
N LYS A 109 -3.56 2.90 -2.28
CA LYS A 109 -4.48 3.24 -3.36
C LYS A 109 -3.89 4.31 -4.27
N GLY A 110 -3.96 4.04 -5.58
CA GLY A 110 -3.41 4.93 -6.60
C GLY A 110 -1.89 4.84 -6.71
N GLY A 111 -1.33 5.62 -7.63
CA GLY A 111 0.10 5.64 -7.87
C GLY A 111 0.87 6.42 -6.80
N MET A 112 2.14 6.09 -6.68
CA MET A 112 3.18 6.83 -5.98
C MET A 112 4.20 7.33 -7.00
N LYS A 113 5.13 8.21 -6.61
CA LYS A 113 6.09 8.85 -7.50
C LYS A 113 7.53 8.43 -7.19
N GLU A 114 8.47 9.33 -7.52
CA GLU A 114 9.91 9.07 -7.53
C GLU A 114 10.49 8.78 -6.14
N GLN A 115 9.98 9.42 -5.07
CA GLN A 115 10.50 9.18 -3.71
C GLN A 115 10.24 7.72 -3.30
N THR A 116 9.02 7.24 -3.54
CA THR A 116 8.68 5.85 -3.28
C THR A 116 9.40 4.88 -4.21
N ALA A 117 9.54 5.22 -5.51
CA ALA A 117 10.29 4.40 -6.46
C ALA A 117 11.78 4.30 -6.09
N ALA A 118 12.38 5.40 -5.63
CA ALA A 118 13.75 5.41 -5.12
C ALA A 118 13.90 4.54 -3.87
N ALA A 119 12.96 4.64 -2.92
CA ALA A 119 12.95 3.80 -1.73
C ALA A 119 12.84 2.31 -2.08
N CYS A 120 11.95 1.95 -3.01
CA CYS A 120 11.80 0.57 -3.47
C CYS A 120 13.11 0.02 -4.07
N ARG A 121 13.78 0.81 -4.89
CA ARG A 121 15.04 0.43 -5.53
C ARG A 121 16.20 0.32 -4.53
N GLU A 122 16.32 1.26 -3.62
CA GLU A 122 17.46 1.34 -2.70
C GLU A 122 17.35 0.35 -1.55
N PHE A 123 16.15 0.23 -0.97
CA PHE A 123 15.93 -0.59 0.22
C PHE A 123 15.28 -1.95 -0.07
N GLY A 124 14.94 -2.27 -1.33
CA GLY A 124 14.36 -3.55 -1.71
C GLY A 124 12.95 -3.75 -1.15
N CYS A 125 12.06 -2.77 -1.30
CA CYS A 125 10.64 -2.88 -0.98
C CYS A 125 9.77 -2.80 -2.25
N ILE A 126 8.47 -2.96 -2.11
CA ILE A 126 7.49 -2.83 -3.20
C ILE A 126 6.30 -1.99 -2.75
N HIS A 127 5.70 -1.26 -3.69
CA HIS A 127 4.40 -0.65 -3.49
C HIS A 127 3.34 -1.42 -4.29
N VAL A 128 2.24 -1.75 -3.63
CA VAL A 128 1.11 -2.49 -4.22
C VAL A 128 -0.20 -1.73 -4.00
N VAL A 129 -1.13 -1.85 -4.93
CA VAL A 129 -2.45 -1.22 -4.80
C VAL A 129 -3.53 -2.27 -4.59
N ILE A 130 -4.42 -1.98 -3.64
CA ILE A 130 -5.65 -2.73 -3.44
C ILE A 130 -6.81 -2.01 -4.14
N PRO A 131 -7.75 -2.72 -4.79
CA PRO A 131 -8.95 -2.11 -5.34
C PRO A 131 -9.74 -1.34 -4.29
N ALA A 132 -10.18 -0.13 -4.62
CA ALA A 132 -11.03 0.68 -3.75
C ALA A 132 -12.51 0.26 -3.87
N GLY A 133 -13.32 0.67 -2.88
CA GLY A 133 -14.77 0.37 -2.87
C GLY A 133 -15.13 -0.99 -2.26
N CYS A 134 -14.16 -1.78 -1.82
CA CYS A 134 -14.37 -3.11 -1.24
C CYS A 134 -13.88 -3.23 0.21
N ALA A 135 -14.04 -2.17 1.02
CA ALA A 135 -13.47 -2.08 2.38
C ALA A 135 -13.94 -3.19 3.34
N VAL A 136 -15.18 -3.67 3.17
CA VAL A 136 -15.70 -4.79 3.98
C VAL A 136 -15.07 -6.11 3.55
N VAL A 137 -14.88 -6.32 2.24
CA VAL A 137 -14.21 -7.52 1.72
C VAL A 137 -12.75 -7.58 2.20
N ALA A 138 -12.06 -6.46 2.20
CA ALA A 138 -10.70 -6.37 2.73
C ALA A 138 -10.65 -6.69 4.24
N ALA A 139 -11.65 -6.25 5.00
CA ALA A 139 -11.73 -6.55 6.44
C ALA A 139 -11.90 -8.04 6.74
N VAL A 140 -12.58 -8.80 5.87
CA VAL A 140 -12.74 -10.27 6.06
C VAL A 140 -11.39 -11.01 6.02
N ALA A 141 -10.39 -10.47 5.34
CA ALA A 141 -9.04 -11.05 5.31
C ALA A 141 -8.22 -10.77 6.58
N VAL A 142 -8.73 -9.93 7.49
CA VAL A 142 -8.10 -9.67 8.80
C VAL A 142 -8.58 -10.71 9.78
N GLU A 143 -7.68 -11.60 10.20
CA GLU A 143 -7.99 -12.66 11.17
C GLU A 143 -8.03 -12.12 12.60
N GLU A 144 -7.11 -11.20 12.92
CA GLU A 144 -6.97 -10.66 14.27
C GLU A 144 -6.28 -9.29 14.24
N ILE A 145 -6.69 -8.40 15.14
CA ILE A 145 -5.94 -7.21 15.51
C ILE A 145 -5.11 -7.55 16.73
N GLU A 146 -3.79 -7.68 16.55
CA GLU A 146 -2.87 -8.13 17.59
C GLU A 146 -2.43 -6.99 18.51
N ARG A 147 -2.33 -5.76 17.96
CA ARG A 147 -1.90 -4.56 18.73
C ARG A 147 -2.55 -3.30 18.18
N ALA A 148 -2.73 -2.31 19.07
CA ALA A 148 -3.25 -0.98 18.75
C ALA A 148 -2.37 0.08 19.43
N GLU A 149 -1.52 0.73 18.66
CA GLU A 149 -0.52 1.69 19.15
C GLU A 149 -0.82 3.11 18.62
N TRP A 150 -0.34 4.13 19.31
CA TRP A 150 -0.63 5.53 19.01
C TRP A 150 -2.13 5.84 18.95
N ARG A 151 -2.88 5.28 19.88
CA ARG A 151 -4.35 5.46 20.01
C ARG A 151 -4.76 6.91 20.26
N ASP A 152 -3.84 7.74 20.74
CA ASP A 152 -4.01 9.18 20.91
C ASP A 152 -4.26 9.93 19.60
N LEU A 153 -3.90 9.34 18.46
CA LEU A 153 -4.16 9.89 17.12
C LEU A 153 -5.60 9.70 16.65
N GLY A 154 -6.41 8.97 17.42
CA GLY A 154 -7.77 8.57 17.03
C GLY A 154 -7.78 7.36 16.08
N MET A 155 -8.95 6.73 15.97
CA MET A 155 -9.15 5.46 15.25
C MET A 155 -8.53 5.43 13.84
N PRO A 156 -8.69 6.45 12.96
CA PRO A 156 -8.15 6.39 11.60
C PRO A 156 -6.63 6.49 11.48
N GLU A 157 -5.95 7.00 12.51
CA GLU A 157 -4.49 7.21 12.50
C GLU A 157 -3.74 6.30 13.49
N THR A 158 -4.49 5.55 14.32
CA THR A 158 -3.95 4.49 15.17
C THR A 158 -3.24 3.44 14.31
N LEU A 159 -2.11 2.95 14.79
CA LEU A 159 -1.41 1.82 14.21
C LEU A 159 -2.11 0.53 14.64
N TRP A 160 -2.94 -0.03 13.76
CA TRP A 160 -3.59 -1.32 13.95
C TRP A 160 -2.70 -2.40 13.35
N ASN A 161 -1.98 -3.14 14.18
CA ASN A 161 -1.19 -4.27 13.74
C ASN A 161 -2.10 -5.51 13.67
N CYS A 162 -2.22 -6.05 12.47
CA CYS A 162 -3.16 -7.11 12.14
C CYS A 162 -2.43 -8.34 11.62
N ARG A 163 -2.94 -9.53 11.96
CA ARG A 163 -2.67 -10.75 11.22
C ARG A 163 -3.69 -10.90 10.12
N VAL A 164 -3.20 -11.06 8.88
CA VAL A 164 -4.05 -11.21 7.69
C VAL A 164 -3.79 -12.53 6.99
N ARG A 165 -4.82 -13.02 6.29
CA ARG A 165 -4.72 -14.20 5.44
C ARG A 165 -5.24 -13.89 4.04
N GLU A 166 -4.39 -14.14 3.04
CA GLU A 166 -4.69 -13.92 1.62
C GLU A 166 -5.34 -12.55 1.34
N PHE A 167 -4.86 -11.51 2.03
CA PHE A 167 -5.32 -10.14 1.86
C PHE A 167 -5.01 -9.65 0.43
N GLY A 168 -6.03 -9.35 -0.35
CA GLY A 168 -5.88 -8.97 -1.76
C GLY A 168 -7.18 -9.18 -2.55
N PRO A 169 -7.10 -9.17 -3.89
CA PRO A 169 -5.88 -9.08 -4.71
C PRO A 169 -5.15 -7.75 -4.59
N LEU A 170 -3.83 -7.78 -4.69
CA LEU A 170 -2.94 -6.63 -4.67
C LEU A 170 -2.18 -6.58 -6.00
N ILE A 171 -2.19 -5.43 -6.67
CA ILE A 171 -1.48 -5.23 -7.94
C ILE A 171 -0.17 -4.50 -7.65
N VAL A 172 0.96 -5.07 -8.06
CA VAL A 172 2.28 -4.44 -7.89
C VAL A 172 2.38 -3.20 -8.77
N SER A 173 2.49 -2.04 -8.16
CA SER A 173 2.57 -0.76 -8.87
C SER A 173 3.98 -0.19 -8.92
N ILE A 174 4.84 -0.49 -7.92
CA ILE A 174 6.28 -0.22 -7.97
C ILE A 174 7.00 -1.46 -7.48
N ASP A 175 7.90 -2.01 -8.29
CA ASP A 175 8.69 -3.18 -7.94
C ASP A 175 10.01 -2.80 -7.22
N SER A 176 10.74 -3.80 -6.73
CA SER A 176 11.99 -3.60 -6.01
C SER A 176 13.15 -3.08 -6.87
N ARG A 177 12.95 -2.90 -8.17
CA ARG A 177 13.87 -2.24 -9.10
C ARG A 177 13.50 -0.75 -9.30
N GLY A 178 12.42 -0.28 -8.69
CA GLY A 178 11.89 1.07 -8.82
C GLY A 178 11.12 1.33 -10.12
N ARG A 179 10.77 0.28 -10.88
CA ARG A 179 9.87 0.44 -12.02
C ARG A 179 8.48 0.80 -11.54
N ASN A 180 7.84 1.73 -12.22
CA ASN A 180 6.54 2.26 -11.82
C ASN A 180 5.48 2.03 -12.89
N TYR A 181 4.52 1.14 -12.60
CA TYR A 181 3.44 0.74 -13.51
C TYR A 181 2.60 1.94 -14.01
N PHE A 182 2.31 2.89 -13.11
CA PHE A 182 1.52 4.05 -13.48
C PHE A 182 2.28 5.00 -14.39
N GLU A 183 3.57 5.24 -14.14
CA GLU A 183 4.36 6.14 -14.96
C GLU A 183 4.69 5.51 -16.33
N GLU A 184 4.99 4.21 -16.38
CA GLU A 184 5.22 3.52 -17.65
C GLU A 184 3.97 3.52 -18.54
N ASN A 185 2.80 3.21 -17.98
CA ASN A 185 1.55 3.25 -18.74
C ASN A 185 1.11 4.65 -19.14
N LYS A 186 1.45 5.68 -18.36
CA LYS A 186 1.10 7.07 -18.66
C LYS A 186 1.68 7.54 -19.99
N ILE A 187 2.88 7.08 -20.33
CA ILE A 187 3.52 7.40 -21.62
C ILE A 187 2.65 6.91 -22.78
N GLU A 188 2.22 5.64 -22.72
CA GLU A 188 1.39 5.03 -23.76
C GLU A 188 0.00 5.67 -23.82
N TYR A 189 -0.63 5.89 -22.65
CA TYR A 189 -1.97 6.50 -22.60
C TYR A 189 -1.95 7.94 -23.08
N ASN A 190 -0.93 8.72 -22.79
CA ASN A 190 -0.81 10.09 -23.29
C ASN A 190 -0.71 10.10 -24.82
N LYS A 191 0.08 9.21 -25.43
CA LYS A 191 0.14 9.08 -26.88
C LYS A 191 -1.23 8.77 -27.48
N LYS A 192 -1.94 7.76 -26.95
CA LYS A 192 -3.30 7.39 -27.41
C LYS A 192 -4.30 8.55 -27.20
N LYS A 193 -4.19 9.25 -26.08
CA LYS A 193 -5.03 10.42 -25.79
C LYS A 193 -4.85 11.50 -26.85
N ASP A 194 -3.61 11.85 -27.19
CA ASP A 194 -3.30 12.93 -28.13
C ASP A 194 -3.81 12.56 -29.54
N GLU A 195 -3.64 11.31 -29.97
CA GLU A 195 -4.22 10.79 -31.21
C GLU A 195 -5.76 10.89 -31.24
N GLN A 196 -6.45 10.61 -30.12
CA GLN A 196 -7.91 10.73 -30.04
C GLN A 196 -8.37 12.18 -29.99
N ILE A 197 -7.65 13.06 -29.27
CA ILE A 197 -7.96 14.50 -29.24
C ILE A 197 -7.86 15.09 -30.63
N GLU A 198 -6.82 14.75 -31.42
CA GLU A 198 -6.69 15.22 -32.80
C GLU A 198 -7.89 14.80 -33.67
N LYS A 199 -8.30 13.52 -33.60
CA LYS A 199 -9.47 13.02 -34.33
C LYS A 199 -10.77 13.73 -33.93
N ILE A 200 -10.99 13.94 -32.63
CA ILE A 200 -12.20 14.58 -32.11
C ILE A 200 -12.19 16.07 -32.47
N SER A 201 -11.07 16.76 -32.32
CA SER A 201 -10.92 18.19 -32.63
C SER A 201 -11.25 18.50 -34.09
N ALA A 202 -10.92 17.59 -35.01
CA ALA A 202 -11.24 17.72 -36.43
C ALA A 202 -12.77 17.67 -36.71
N GLN A 203 -13.55 17.08 -35.80
CA GLN A 203 -14.99 16.89 -35.91
C GLN A 203 -15.82 17.91 -35.12
N VAL A 204 -15.21 18.57 -34.13
CA VAL A 204 -15.89 19.55 -33.29
C VAL A 204 -16.06 20.87 -34.05
N ARG A 205 -17.32 21.26 -34.27
CA ARG A 205 -17.70 22.57 -34.78
C ARG A 205 -18.28 23.38 -33.64
N PHE A 206 -17.62 24.47 -33.28
CA PHE A 206 -18.22 25.42 -32.35
C PHE A 206 -19.34 26.17 -33.07
N ILE A 207 -20.56 26.10 -32.54
CA ILE A 207 -21.63 26.93 -32.94
C ILE A 207 -21.34 28.34 -32.39
N LYS A 208 -21.17 29.32 -33.28
CA LYS A 208 -20.98 30.72 -32.90
C LYS A 208 -22.33 31.32 -32.44
#